data_0113878a3307d4955a1a479b88e4efe2
#
_entry.id   0113878a3307d4955a1a479b88e4efe2
#
_cell.length_a   1.000
_cell.length_b   1.000
_cell.length_c   1.000
_cell.angle_alpha   90.00
_cell.angle_beta   90.00
_cell.angle_gamma   90.00
#
_symmetry.space_group_name_H-M   'P 1'
#
loop_
_entity.id
_entity.type
_entity.pdbx_description
1 polymer ?
#
loop_
_entity_poly.entity_id
_entity_poly.type
_entity_poly.pdbx_seq_one_letter_code
_entity_poly.pdbx_strand_id
1 'polypeptide(L)'
;IIMVSLAGPCMNYLIGSLGLLIYGICFQNDSSLGSWFYYLAVVNIGLGTFNLIPLPPLDGSNVLQELFPGVKRFYFSFRRYAAPLLFLLLLTGILRGPLNWINNQILNGMWRSVVRILHIVIVPSGGGVVV
;
A
#
# COMPACT_ATOMS: atom_id res chain seq x y z
N ILE A 1 -10.43 18.05 2.54
CA ILE A 1 -9.08 17.74 3.00
C ILE A 1 -8.84 16.25 3.13
N ILE A 2 -9.79 15.49 3.69
CA ILE A 2 -9.67 14.01 3.74
C ILE A 2 -9.52 13.43 2.34
N MET A 3 -10.29 13.91 1.38
CA MET A 3 -10.22 13.40 0.00
C MET A 3 -8.86 13.67 -0.62
N VAL A 4 -8.28 14.85 -0.38
CA VAL A 4 -6.95 15.19 -0.86
C VAL A 4 -5.89 14.33 -0.19
N SER A 5 -5.98 14.15 1.13
CA SER A 5 -5.02 13.35 1.88
C SER A 5 -5.06 11.87 1.53
N LEU A 6 -6.24 11.35 1.19
CA LEU A 6 -6.38 9.95 0.77
C LEU A 6 -6.06 9.72 -0.71
N ALA A 7 -6.05 10.77 -1.52
CA ALA A 7 -5.80 10.64 -2.96
C ALA A 7 -4.43 10.00 -3.26
N GLY A 8 -3.39 10.41 -2.54
CA GLY A 8 -2.04 9.86 -2.70
C GLY A 8 -1.98 8.36 -2.40
N PRO A 9 -2.32 7.95 -1.17
CA PRO A 9 -2.36 6.53 -0.82
C PRO A 9 -3.28 5.70 -1.71
N CYS A 10 -4.45 6.21 -2.05
CA CYS A 10 -5.37 5.51 -2.95
C CYS A 10 -4.77 5.30 -4.33
N MET A 11 -4.09 6.31 -4.88
CA MET A 11 -3.41 6.18 -6.16
C MET A 11 -2.27 5.15 -6.08
N ASN A 12 -1.52 5.13 -4.99
CA ASN A 12 -0.46 4.15 -4.78
C ASN A 12 -1.02 2.73 -4.75
N TYR A 13 -2.14 2.51 -4.06
CA TYR A 13 -2.79 1.21 -4.05
C TYR A 13 -3.36 0.84 -5.41
N LEU A 14 -3.90 1.80 -6.14
CA LEU A 14 -4.41 1.57 -7.49
C LEU A 14 -3.28 1.14 -8.43
N ILE A 15 -2.17 1.86 -8.44
CA ILE A 15 -1.00 1.51 -9.25
C ILE A 15 -0.45 0.15 -8.83
N GLY A 16 -0.38 -0.12 -7.53
CA GLY A 16 0.03 -1.41 -7.01
C GLY A 16 -0.87 -2.55 -7.47
N SER A 17 -2.17 -2.34 -7.45
CA SER A 17 -3.14 -3.34 -7.91
C SER A 17 -3.00 -3.62 -9.40
N LEU A 18 -2.82 -2.57 -10.21
CA LEU A 18 -2.59 -2.72 -11.65
C LEU A 18 -1.27 -3.43 -11.92
N GLY A 19 -0.23 -3.13 -11.16
CA GLY A 19 1.06 -3.82 -11.26
C GLY A 19 0.94 -5.31 -10.97
N LEU A 20 0.19 -5.68 -9.93
CA LEU A 20 -0.06 -7.09 -9.62
C LEU A 20 -0.89 -7.78 -10.71
N LEU A 21 -1.86 -7.08 -11.29
CA LEU A 21 -2.67 -7.63 -12.36
C LEU A 21 -1.80 -7.96 -13.57
N ILE A 22 -0.93 -7.02 -13.97
CA ILE A 22 -0.01 -7.22 -15.08
C ILE A 22 1.01 -8.32 -14.73
N TYR A 23 1.51 -8.36 -13.51
CA TYR A 23 2.39 -9.43 -13.04
C TYR A 23 1.71 -10.78 -13.17
N GLY A 24 0.46 -10.89 -12.77
CA GLY A 24 -0.31 -12.13 -12.89
C GLY A 24 -0.45 -12.62 -14.32
N ILE A 25 -0.66 -11.69 -15.27
CA ILE A 25 -0.72 -11.99 -16.69
C ILE A 25 0.64 -12.47 -17.20
N CYS A 26 1.72 -11.76 -16.83
CA CYS A 26 3.08 -12.10 -17.25
C CYS A 26 3.57 -13.41 -16.64
N PHE A 27 3.13 -13.72 -15.42
CA PHE A 27 3.51 -14.96 -14.73
C PHE A 27 3.08 -16.19 -15.53
N GLN A 28 1.94 -16.13 -16.17
CA GLN A 28 1.46 -17.23 -17.01
C GLN A 28 2.29 -17.41 -18.29
N ASN A 29 2.96 -16.37 -18.73
CA ASN A 29 3.74 -16.35 -19.95
C ASN A 29 5.25 -16.47 -19.73
N ASP A 30 5.66 -16.73 -18.49
CA ASP A 30 7.07 -16.88 -18.10
C ASP A 30 7.94 -15.69 -18.53
N SER A 31 7.39 -14.49 -18.43
CA SER A 31 8.07 -13.27 -18.87
C SER A 31 8.87 -12.64 -17.73
N SER A 32 10.12 -12.30 -18.01
CA SER A 32 10.96 -11.56 -17.07
C SER A 32 10.41 -10.18 -16.73
N LEU A 33 9.57 -9.62 -17.61
CA LEU A 33 8.89 -8.35 -17.35
C LEU A 33 7.98 -8.40 -16.14
N GLY A 34 7.44 -9.57 -15.82
CA GLY A 34 6.57 -9.76 -14.66
C GLY A 34 7.24 -9.31 -13.36
N SER A 35 8.53 -9.58 -13.20
CA SER A 35 9.26 -9.19 -12.00
C SER A 35 9.26 -7.69 -11.77
N TRP A 36 9.38 -6.91 -12.83
CA TRP A 36 9.36 -5.45 -12.74
C TRP A 36 7.99 -4.94 -12.24
N PHE A 37 6.91 -5.52 -12.75
CA PHE A 37 5.57 -5.16 -12.32
C PHE A 37 5.29 -5.59 -10.90
N TYR A 38 5.85 -6.71 -10.46
CA TYR A 38 5.77 -7.12 -9.06
C TYR A 38 6.46 -6.12 -8.13
N TYR A 39 7.69 -5.69 -8.47
CA TYR A 39 8.39 -4.68 -7.68
C TYR A 39 7.67 -3.35 -7.68
N LEU A 40 7.11 -2.95 -8.82
CA LEU A 40 6.28 -1.75 -8.91
C LEU A 40 5.11 -1.82 -7.93
N ALA A 41 4.43 -2.95 -7.87
CA ALA A 41 3.33 -3.18 -6.95
C ALA A 41 3.78 -3.10 -5.49
N VAL A 42 4.85 -3.79 -5.13
CA VAL A 42 5.38 -3.80 -3.76
C VAL A 42 5.76 -2.40 -3.31
N VAL A 43 6.46 -1.66 -4.15
CA VAL A 43 6.88 -0.29 -3.82
C VAL A 43 5.68 0.64 -3.65
N ASN A 44 4.70 0.58 -4.55
CA ASN A 44 3.53 1.44 -4.46
C ASN A 44 2.64 1.11 -3.27
N ILE A 45 2.43 -0.16 -2.98
CA ILE A 45 1.69 -0.58 -1.78
C ILE A 45 2.42 -0.11 -0.53
N GLY A 46 3.74 -0.26 -0.49
CA GLY A 46 4.56 0.21 0.61
C GLY A 46 4.46 1.72 0.82
N LEU A 47 4.51 2.49 -0.26
CA LEU A 47 4.36 3.94 -0.20
C LEU A 47 2.97 4.34 0.29
N GLY A 48 1.93 3.67 -0.18
CA GLY A 48 0.57 3.93 0.27
C GLY A 48 0.41 3.68 1.77
N THR A 49 0.88 2.55 2.24
CA THR A 49 0.83 2.19 3.67
C THR A 49 1.66 3.15 4.50
N PHE A 50 2.86 3.50 4.05
CA PHE A 50 3.74 4.44 4.75
C PHE A 50 3.07 5.81 4.89
N ASN A 51 2.43 6.31 3.84
CA ASN A 51 1.76 7.60 3.88
C ASN A 51 0.52 7.62 4.77
N LEU A 52 -0.04 6.46 5.10
CA LEU A 52 -1.17 6.36 6.02
C LEU A 52 -0.77 6.32 7.49
N ILE A 53 0.53 6.33 7.81
CA ILE A 53 1.00 6.43 9.19
C ILE A 53 0.49 7.75 9.79
N PRO A 54 -0.14 7.73 10.98
CA PRO A 54 -0.72 8.93 11.59
C PRO A 54 0.35 9.81 12.25
N LEU A 55 1.38 10.18 11.51
CA LEU A 55 2.48 11.01 11.98
C LEU A 55 2.78 12.09 10.94
N PRO A 56 2.73 13.39 11.29
CA PRO A 56 3.13 14.43 10.36
C PRO A 56 4.58 14.24 9.90
N PRO A 57 4.91 14.56 8.64
CA PRO A 57 4.10 15.20 7.61
C PRO A 57 3.29 14.26 6.72
N LEU A 58 3.08 13.02 7.14
CA LEU A 58 2.41 12.00 6.32
C LEU A 58 0.89 12.23 6.26
N ASP A 59 0.26 11.72 5.19
CA ASP A 59 -1.17 11.93 4.93
C ASP A 59 -2.08 11.33 6.01
N GLY A 60 -1.63 10.26 6.66
CA GLY A 60 -2.39 9.65 7.75
C GLY A 60 -2.69 10.58 8.90
N SER A 61 -1.77 11.51 9.22
CA SER A 61 -2.01 12.51 10.25
C SER A 61 -3.13 13.48 9.88
N ASN A 62 -3.22 13.87 8.61
CA ASN A 62 -4.27 14.74 8.11
C ASN A 62 -5.63 14.07 8.20
N VAL A 63 -5.72 12.81 7.83
CA VAL A 63 -6.94 12.02 7.93
C VAL A 63 -7.39 11.91 9.39
N LEU A 64 -6.46 11.60 10.29
CA LEU A 64 -6.78 11.47 11.71
C LEU A 64 -7.28 12.77 12.31
N GLN A 65 -6.67 13.89 11.96
CA GLN A 65 -7.09 15.22 12.42
C GLN A 65 -8.49 15.58 11.95
N GLU A 66 -8.85 15.20 10.72
CA GLU A 66 -10.19 15.46 10.19
C GLU A 66 -11.25 14.58 10.82
N LEU A 67 -10.92 13.32 11.08
CA LEU A 67 -11.85 12.38 11.74
C LEU A 67 -12.02 12.69 13.24
N PHE A 68 -10.97 13.13 13.89
CA PHE A 68 -10.95 13.42 15.32
C PHE A 68 -10.39 14.82 15.57
N PRO A 69 -11.25 15.86 15.54
CA PRO A 69 -10.77 17.24 15.69
C PRO A 69 -10.00 17.53 16.98
N GLY A 70 -10.28 16.79 18.05
CA GLY A 70 -9.53 16.93 19.31
C GLY A 70 -8.06 16.61 19.21
N VAL A 71 -7.67 15.82 18.22
CA VAL A 71 -6.28 15.44 17.98
C VAL A 71 -5.46 16.60 17.40
N LYS A 72 -6.11 17.62 16.82
CA LYS A 72 -5.42 18.77 16.24
C LYS A 72 -4.53 19.49 17.25
N ARG A 73 -4.99 19.63 18.49
CA ARG A 73 -4.18 20.26 19.56
C ARG A 73 -2.93 19.47 19.86
N PHE A 74 -3.06 18.16 19.92
CA PHE A 74 -1.93 17.27 20.15
C PHE A 74 -0.91 17.39 19.04
N TYR A 75 -1.35 17.35 17.79
CA TYR A 75 -0.43 17.50 16.66
C TYR A 75 0.16 18.90 16.57
N PHE A 76 -0.57 19.92 16.93
CA PHE A 76 -0.08 21.28 16.91
C PHE A 76 1.09 21.48 17.90
N SER A 77 0.96 20.97 19.13
CA SER A 77 2.02 21.09 20.14
C SER A 77 3.23 20.22 19.81
N PHE A 78 3.03 19.15 19.06
CA PHE A 78 4.03 18.16 18.71
C PHE A 78 4.65 18.39 17.32
N ARG A 79 4.06 19.28 16.54
CA ARG A 79 4.40 19.53 15.15
C ARG A 79 5.88 19.80 14.89
N ARG A 80 6.54 20.49 15.82
CA ARG A 80 7.97 20.82 15.71
C ARG A 80 8.85 19.57 15.68
N TYR A 81 8.44 18.53 16.39
CA TYR A 81 9.24 17.31 16.56
C TYR A 81 8.81 16.16 15.65
N ALA A 82 7.74 16.35 14.90
CA ALA A 82 7.15 15.26 14.12
C ALA A 82 8.09 14.72 13.05
N ALA A 83 8.65 15.59 12.22
CA ALA A 83 9.57 15.16 11.17
C ALA A 83 10.87 14.54 11.72
N PRO A 84 11.55 15.14 12.73
CA PRO A 84 12.70 14.49 13.37
C PRO A 84 12.36 13.15 14.01
N LEU A 85 11.18 13.04 14.64
CA LEU A 85 10.74 11.78 15.24
C LEU A 85 10.53 10.70 14.19
N LEU A 86 9.87 11.04 13.08
CA LEU A 86 9.68 10.10 11.97
C LEU A 86 11.02 9.62 11.43
N PHE A 87 11.96 10.54 11.22
CA PHE A 87 13.30 10.20 10.75
C PHE A 87 14.01 9.25 11.72
N LEU A 88 13.92 9.52 13.02
CA LEU A 88 14.49 8.67 14.05
C LEU A 88 13.87 7.28 14.06
N LEU A 89 12.54 7.18 13.94
CA LEU A 89 11.84 5.90 13.87
C LEU A 89 12.26 5.08 12.65
N LEU A 90 12.49 5.75 11.52
CA LEU A 90 12.97 5.08 10.31
C LEU A 90 14.40 4.56 10.48
N LEU A 91 15.28 5.35 11.14
CA LEU A 91 16.67 4.93 11.38
C LEU A 91 16.76 3.75 12.32
N THR A 92 15.92 3.70 13.37
CA THR A 92 15.93 2.58 14.32
C THR A 92 15.37 1.29 13.76
N GLY A 93 14.61 1.39 12.67
CA GLY A 93 13.99 0.22 12.05
C GLY A 93 12.78 -0.34 12.80
N ILE A 94 12.29 0.36 13.81
CA ILE A 94 11.12 -0.07 14.61
C ILE A 94 9.87 -0.25 13.72
N LEU A 95 9.74 0.60 12.70
CA LEU A 95 8.58 0.55 11.79
C LEU A 95 8.63 -0.61 10.79
N ARG A 96 9.78 -1.25 10.60
CA ARG A 96 9.92 -2.32 9.59
C ARG A 96 9.00 -3.51 9.85
N GLY A 97 8.95 -3.97 11.10
CA GLY A 97 8.12 -5.10 11.46
C GLY A 97 6.63 -4.87 11.18
N PRO A 98 6.02 -3.84 11.80
CA PRO A 98 4.62 -3.53 11.57
C PRO A 98 4.30 -3.21 10.12
N LEU A 99 5.14 -2.42 9.43
CA LEU A 99 4.92 -2.07 8.03
C LEU A 99 5.02 -3.29 7.12
N ASN A 100 6.01 -4.14 7.31
CA ASN A 100 6.14 -5.36 6.53
C ASN A 100 4.95 -6.30 6.74
N TRP A 101 4.48 -6.41 7.97
CA TRP A 101 3.31 -7.23 8.25
C TRP A 101 2.06 -6.71 7.54
N ILE A 102 1.81 -5.40 7.65
CA ILE A 102 0.66 -4.76 6.99
C ILE A 102 0.78 -4.90 5.47
N ASN A 103 1.96 -4.62 4.92
CA ASN A 103 2.18 -4.70 3.48
C ASN A 103 1.99 -6.12 2.97
N ASN A 104 2.44 -7.12 3.71
CA ASN A 104 2.24 -8.52 3.34
C ASN A 104 0.76 -8.90 3.35
N GLN A 105 0.00 -8.42 4.33
CA GLN A 105 -1.44 -8.66 4.37
C GLN A 105 -2.15 -8.03 3.18
N ILE A 106 -1.81 -6.79 2.86
CA ILE A 106 -2.39 -6.07 1.72
C ILE A 106 -1.99 -6.75 0.41
N LEU A 107 -0.72 -7.06 0.25
CA LEU A 107 -0.20 -7.71 -0.95
C LEU A 107 -0.84 -9.07 -1.18
N ASN A 108 -0.95 -9.88 -0.14
CA ASN A 108 -1.57 -11.19 -0.23
C ASN A 108 -3.07 -11.09 -0.57
N GLY A 109 -3.77 -10.13 0.05
CA GLY A 109 -5.17 -9.90 -0.25
C GLY A 109 -5.38 -9.45 -1.69
N MET A 110 -4.57 -8.52 -2.17
CA MET A 110 -4.61 -8.06 -3.56
C MET A 110 -4.26 -9.17 -4.53
N TRP A 111 -3.23 -9.98 -4.21
CA TRP A 111 -2.84 -11.09 -5.05
C TRP A 111 -3.94 -12.14 -5.18
N ARG A 112 -4.61 -12.47 -4.08
CA ARG A 112 -5.76 -13.38 -4.11
C ARG A 112 -6.87 -12.85 -5.00
N SER A 113 -7.14 -11.54 -4.92
CA SER A 113 -8.14 -10.89 -5.76
C SER A 113 -7.74 -10.94 -7.24
N VAL A 114 -6.48 -10.67 -7.54
CA VAL A 114 -5.94 -10.72 -8.91
C VAL A 114 -6.04 -12.14 -9.47
N VAL A 115 -5.63 -13.14 -8.70
CA VAL A 115 -5.72 -14.53 -9.13
C VAL A 115 -7.16 -14.94 -9.41
N ARG A 116 -8.08 -14.50 -8.56
CA ARG A 116 -9.50 -14.79 -8.74
C ARG A 116 -10.06 -14.15 -10.01
N ILE A 117 -9.70 -12.89 -10.27
CA ILE A 117 -10.12 -12.17 -11.48
C ILE A 117 -9.53 -12.84 -12.72
N LEU A 118 -8.25 -13.16 -12.72
CA LEU A 118 -7.59 -13.83 -13.85
C LEU A 118 -8.18 -15.21 -14.11
N HIS A 119 -8.50 -15.94 -13.05
CA HIS A 119 -9.13 -17.23 -13.18
C HIS A 119 -10.51 -17.14 -13.85
N ILE A 120 -11.30 -16.13 -13.50
CA ILE A 120 -12.61 -15.90 -14.10
C ILE A 120 -12.50 -15.47 -15.56
N VAL A 121 -11.53 -14.59 -15.87
CA VAL A 121 -11.41 -13.96 -17.20
C VAL A 121 -10.65 -14.86 -18.18
N ILE A 122 -9.57 -15.52 -17.76
CA ILE A 122 -8.64 -16.23 -18.62
C ILE A 122 -8.98 -17.73 -18.69
N VAL A 123 -9.56 -18.30 -17.61
CA VAL A 123 -9.99 -19.70 -17.57
C VAL A 123 -11.50 -19.73 -17.37
N PRO A 124 -12.29 -19.40 -18.40
CA PRO A 124 -13.73 -19.51 -18.29
C PRO A 124 -14.12 -20.98 -18.19
N SER A 125 -14.97 -21.28 -17.28
CA SER A 125 -15.71 -22.53 -17.06
C SER A 125 -15.11 -23.80 -17.67
N GLY A 126 -14.67 -24.72 -16.85
CA GLY A 126 -14.26 -26.07 -17.26
C GLY A 126 -12.79 -26.22 -17.60
N GLY A 127 -12.01 -25.17 -17.47
CA GLY A 127 -10.56 -25.29 -17.54
C GLY A 127 -10.04 -26.04 -16.34
N GLY A 128 -9.11 -26.93 -16.57
CA GLY A 128 -8.49 -27.72 -15.51
C GLY A 128 -7.98 -26.84 -14.36
N VAL A 129 -7.94 -27.43 -13.21
CA VAL A 129 -7.50 -26.76 -12.00
C VAL A 129 -6.10 -26.21 -12.21
N VAL A 130 -6.00 -24.91 -12.16
CA VAL A 130 -4.71 -24.27 -12.01
C VAL A 130 -4.60 -23.83 -10.56
N VAL A 131 -3.64 -24.32 -9.91
CA VAL A 131 -3.35 -23.99 -8.52
C VAL A 131 -3.10 -22.52 -8.34
#